data_0083fc93e3dd398b766c2864a5dd02e9
#
_entry.id   0083fc93e3dd398b766c2864a5dd02e9
#
_cell.length_a   1.000
_cell.length_b   1.000
_cell.length_c   1.000
_cell.angle_alpha   90.00
_cell.angle_beta   90.00
_cell.angle_gamma   90.00
#
_symmetry.space_group_name_H-M   'P 1'
#
loop_
_entity.id
_entity.type
_entity.pdbx_description
1 polymer ?
#
loop_
_entity_poly.entity_id
_entity_poly.type
_entity_poly.pdbx_seq_one_letter_code
_entity_poly.pdbx_strand_id
1 'polypeptide(L)'
;MLGIAHTLVSEKKHNVEFLKKYTTGYDKFEEYLLGKTDQQPKDAEWAAKITGMPADVIKKLAADFSSKRTMLMGGWGMQRQRHGEQSHWMLVTLASMIGQIGLPGGGFGLSYHYSNGGVPTANGGILGAISANPSGQAGEKTWLDETSKMAFPVARLSDALLNPGKTIQYNGTELTYPDIKVIYWAGGNPLVHHQDTNLMVKAWQKPDTIIVNEVNWTPSARMADIVLPATTSYERNDLTMSGDYSMMHIYPMKQVVEPQFEAKNDYDIFAELAKRAGKEAEFTEGKTEMDWLKEFYQAAFDAARKNRVIMPKFEKFWEDNKPITFTAPEKAKKWVRYEQFRNDPLLNPLGTPSGKIEIYSDTIAKMNYDDCKGHPSWMVPDEYAGNVTAEEPLALVTPHPYYRLHSQLAHTSLRQKYAVNDREPVLIHPEDASARGIANGDIVRLFNKRGQVLAGAVVTDGIIKGTVALHEGAWYDPLDLGVSEKPLCKNGCPNVLTRDEGTSKLAQGNSPNTCILQVEKFTGQTPEVTVFKQPKTAQS
;
A
#
# COMPACT_ATOMS: atom_id res chain seq x y z
N MET A 1 12.42 3.45 -17.58
CA MET A 1 13.68 2.99 -16.95
C MET A 1 14.52 2.11 -17.88
N LEU A 2 13.97 1.08 -18.55
CA LEU A 2 14.75 0.24 -19.49
C LEU A 2 15.40 1.05 -20.62
N GLY A 3 14.68 2.01 -21.26
CA GLY A 3 15.27 2.89 -22.29
C GLY A 3 16.41 3.75 -21.79
N ILE A 4 16.34 4.22 -20.53
CA ILE A 4 17.44 4.93 -19.87
C ILE A 4 18.64 3.98 -19.68
N ALA A 5 18.39 2.78 -19.17
CA ALA A 5 19.42 1.76 -18.96
C ALA A 5 20.12 1.36 -20.27
N HIS A 6 19.35 1.13 -21.34
CA HIS A 6 19.90 0.82 -22.67
C HIS A 6 20.79 1.96 -23.18
N THR A 7 20.35 3.22 -23.04
CA THR A 7 21.16 4.39 -23.43
C THR A 7 22.47 4.47 -22.65
N LEU A 8 22.44 4.20 -21.32
CA LEU A 8 23.67 4.16 -20.52
C LEU A 8 24.68 3.12 -21.03
N VAL A 9 24.18 1.94 -21.44
CA VAL A 9 25.05 0.87 -22.00
C VAL A 9 25.58 1.26 -23.37
N SER A 10 24.71 1.67 -24.29
CA SER A 10 25.06 2.03 -25.68
C SER A 10 26.07 3.16 -25.76
N GLU A 11 25.97 4.14 -24.86
CA GLU A 11 26.88 5.29 -24.76
C GLU A 11 28.07 5.04 -23.82
N LYS A 12 28.21 3.82 -23.27
CA LYS A 12 29.27 3.44 -22.32
C LYS A 12 29.36 4.34 -21.09
N LYS A 13 28.19 4.79 -20.60
CA LYS A 13 28.05 5.69 -19.43
C LYS A 13 27.70 4.95 -18.14
N HIS A 14 27.45 3.65 -18.20
CA HIS A 14 27.19 2.82 -17.01
C HIS A 14 28.48 2.54 -16.24
N ASN A 15 28.36 2.39 -14.91
CA ASN A 15 29.51 2.18 -14.02
C ASN A 15 29.86 0.69 -13.92
N VAL A 16 30.73 0.23 -14.83
CA VAL A 16 31.16 -1.18 -14.93
C VAL A 16 31.83 -1.68 -13.64
N GLU A 17 32.64 -0.84 -12.99
CA GLU A 17 33.36 -1.22 -11.77
C GLU A 17 32.41 -1.44 -10.59
N PHE A 18 31.40 -0.59 -10.47
CA PHE A 18 30.36 -0.78 -9.46
C PHE A 18 29.59 -2.08 -9.70
N LEU A 19 29.16 -2.31 -10.93
CA LEU A 19 28.42 -3.52 -11.31
C LEU A 19 29.21 -4.79 -11.01
N LYS A 20 30.49 -4.87 -11.36
CA LYS A 20 31.36 -6.01 -11.08
C LYS A 20 31.54 -6.25 -9.58
N LYS A 21 31.77 -5.21 -8.79
CA LYS A 21 32.09 -5.32 -7.36
C LYS A 21 30.88 -5.60 -6.50
N TYR A 22 29.75 -4.93 -6.74
CA TYR A 22 28.62 -4.87 -5.83
C TYR A 22 27.36 -5.61 -6.28
N THR A 23 27.34 -6.12 -7.51
CA THR A 23 26.14 -6.79 -8.04
C THR A 23 26.44 -8.20 -8.52
N THR A 24 25.36 -8.98 -8.76
CA THR A 24 25.39 -10.27 -9.45
C THR A 24 24.36 -10.30 -10.57
N GLY A 25 24.68 -11.04 -11.66
CA GLY A 25 23.77 -11.33 -12.76
C GLY A 25 23.44 -10.15 -13.68
N TYR A 26 24.27 -9.11 -13.66
CA TYR A 26 24.13 -7.99 -14.58
C TYR A 26 24.27 -8.41 -16.05
N ASP A 27 25.14 -9.36 -16.35
CA ASP A 27 25.37 -9.92 -17.68
C ASP A 27 24.09 -10.49 -18.30
N LYS A 28 23.31 -11.26 -17.53
CA LYS A 28 22.02 -11.82 -17.97
C LYS A 28 20.98 -10.72 -18.24
N PHE A 29 20.95 -9.69 -17.40
CA PHE A 29 20.09 -8.54 -17.61
C PHE A 29 20.52 -7.72 -18.83
N GLU A 30 21.82 -7.51 -19.04
CA GLU A 30 22.34 -6.78 -20.21
C GLU A 30 21.99 -7.48 -21.53
N GLU A 31 22.04 -8.83 -21.58
CA GLU A 31 21.60 -9.59 -22.75
C GLU A 31 20.12 -9.33 -23.09
N TYR A 32 19.25 -9.31 -22.07
CA TYR A 32 17.85 -8.93 -22.25
C TYR A 32 17.71 -7.47 -22.69
N LEU A 33 18.42 -6.56 -22.04
CA LEU A 33 18.36 -5.11 -22.31
C LEU A 33 18.74 -4.81 -23.77
N LEU A 34 19.77 -5.48 -24.29
CA LEU A 34 20.27 -5.34 -25.65
C LEU A 34 19.46 -6.13 -26.69
N GLY A 35 18.41 -6.86 -26.29
CA GLY A 35 17.55 -7.63 -27.18
C GLY A 35 18.13 -8.96 -27.64
N LYS A 36 19.18 -9.48 -27.00
CA LYS A 36 19.80 -10.76 -27.41
C LYS A 36 18.91 -11.95 -27.05
N THR A 37 18.05 -11.83 -26.06
CA THR A 37 17.17 -12.90 -25.58
C THR A 37 15.82 -12.95 -26.30
N ASP A 38 15.32 -11.82 -26.79
CA ASP A 38 13.97 -11.67 -27.36
C ASP A 38 13.93 -10.86 -28.67
N GLN A 39 15.09 -10.59 -29.28
CA GLN A 39 15.27 -9.86 -30.52
C GLN A 39 14.70 -8.41 -30.50
N GLN A 40 14.44 -7.88 -29.29
CA GLN A 40 13.93 -6.52 -29.09
C GLN A 40 14.84 -5.70 -28.17
N PRO A 41 15.73 -4.85 -28.70
CA PRO A 41 16.47 -3.88 -27.88
C PRO A 41 15.51 -2.96 -27.12
N LYS A 42 15.79 -2.72 -25.83
CA LYS A 42 14.97 -1.87 -24.98
C LYS A 42 15.43 -0.40 -25.04
N ASP A 43 15.68 0.08 -26.28
CA ASP A 43 16.19 1.41 -26.54
C ASP A 43 15.21 2.55 -26.23
N ALA A 44 15.65 3.80 -26.40
CA ALA A 44 14.83 4.97 -26.10
C ALA A 44 13.61 5.08 -27.05
N GLU A 45 13.75 4.66 -28.31
CA GLU A 45 12.69 4.69 -29.31
C GLU A 45 11.61 3.63 -29.00
N TRP A 46 12.00 2.44 -28.59
CA TRP A 46 11.09 1.40 -28.09
C TRP A 46 10.35 1.89 -26.84
N ALA A 47 11.07 2.48 -25.87
CA ALA A 47 10.48 2.98 -24.66
C ALA A 47 9.51 4.15 -24.91
N ALA A 48 9.83 5.03 -25.86
CA ALA A 48 8.98 6.16 -26.27
C ALA A 48 7.62 5.68 -26.81
N LYS A 49 7.60 4.63 -27.61
CA LYS A 49 6.36 4.05 -28.16
C LYS A 49 5.42 3.52 -27.05
N ILE A 50 5.98 2.98 -25.96
CA ILE A 50 5.21 2.40 -24.85
C ILE A 50 4.74 3.48 -23.88
N THR A 51 5.60 4.46 -23.58
CA THR A 51 5.37 5.44 -22.52
C THR A 51 4.78 6.76 -22.97
N GLY A 52 4.85 7.05 -24.27
CA GLY A 52 4.55 8.37 -24.82
C GLY A 52 5.60 9.46 -24.51
N MET A 53 6.67 9.11 -23.76
CA MET A 53 7.76 10.05 -23.47
C MET A 53 8.69 10.13 -24.69
N PRO A 54 9.05 11.34 -25.17
CA PRO A 54 9.96 11.49 -26.30
C PRO A 54 11.32 10.82 -26.07
N ALA A 55 11.86 10.16 -27.09
CA ALA A 55 13.11 9.40 -26.99
C ALA A 55 14.32 10.26 -26.61
N ASP A 56 14.35 11.50 -27.07
CA ASP A 56 15.39 12.49 -26.72
C ASP A 56 15.36 12.85 -25.23
N VAL A 57 14.18 12.93 -24.63
CA VAL A 57 14.02 13.13 -23.17
C VAL A 57 14.57 11.93 -22.42
N ILE A 58 14.29 10.70 -22.88
CA ILE A 58 14.82 9.46 -22.26
C ILE A 58 16.36 9.45 -22.33
N LYS A 59 16.94 9.80 -23.48
CA LYS A 59 18.40 9.91 -23.66
C LYS A 59 19.01 11.01 -22.80
N LYS A 60 18.33 12.16 -22.70
CA LYS A 60 18.75 13.25 -21.83
C LYS A 60 18.78 12.84 -20.36
N LEU A 61 17.76 12.12 -19.89
CA LEU A 61 17.74 11.59 -18.50
C LEU A 61 18.90 10.63 -18.25
N ALA A 62 19.26 9.77 -19.20
CA ALA A 62 20.43 8.89 -19.07
C ALA A 62 21.73 9.70 -18.91
N ALA A 63 21.91 10.75 -19.72
CA ALA A 63 23.06 11.65 -19.63
C ALA A 63 23.09 12.41 -18.29
N ASP A 64 21.96 12.95 -17.84
CA ASP A 64 21.85 13.66 -16.57
C ASP A 64 22.16 12.73 -15.38
N PHE A 65 21.62 11.52 -15.36
CA PHE A 65 21.83 10.55 -14.27
C PHE A 65 23.28 10.09 -14.14
N SER A 66 23.98 9.93 -15.28
CA SER A 66 25.38 9.49 -15.27
C SER A 66 26.38 10.62 -14.95
N SER A 67 26.04 11.86 -15.25
CA SER A 67 26.94 13.01 -15.10
C SER A 67 26.74 13.79 -13.79
N LYS A 68 25.61 13.61 -13.11
CA LYS A 68 25.27 14.35 -11.90
C LYS A 68 25.22 13.43 -10.66
N ARG A 69 25.27 14.03 -9.46
CA ARG A 69 24.92 13.32 -8.24
C ARG A 69 23.41 13.04 -8.28
N THR A 70 23.07 11.76 -8.33
CA THR A 70 21.68 11.31 -8.59
C THR A 70 21.20 10.31 -7.57
N MET A 71 20.06 10.60 -6.95
CA MET A 71 19.26 9.65 -6.18
C MET A 71 17.96 9.39 -6.93
N LEU A 72 17.70 8.13 -7.28
CA LEU A 72 16.45 7.71 -7.90
C LEU A 72 15.43 7.40 -6.81
N MET A 73 14.32 8.10 -6.79
CA MET A 73 13.27 7.88 -5.79
C MET A 73 12.00 7.37 -6.47
N GLY A 74 11.43 6.31 -5.91
CA GLY A 74 10.17 5.73 -6.34
C GLY A 74 9.18 5.65 -5.19
N GLY A 75 7.93 6.06 -5.46
CA GLY A 75 6.82 5.88 -4.53
C GLY A 75 6.19 4.49 -4.67
N TRP A 76 5.28 4.16 -3.77
CA TRP A 76 4.63 2.85 -3.75
C TRP A 76 3.58 2.67 -4.86
N GLY A 77 3.10 3.73 -5.46
CA GLY A 77 2.17 3.66 -6.60
C GLY A 77 2.69 2.84 -7.77
N MET A 78 4.02 2.83 -7.98
CA MET A 78 4.67 2.08 -9.07
C MET A 78 4.47 0.56 -8.96
N GLN A 79 4.31 0.00 -7.76
CA GLN A 79 4.08 -1.42 -7.55
C GLN A 79 2.59 -1.81 -7.63
N ARG A 80 1.67 -0.84 -7.61
CA ARG A 80 0.22 -1.06 -7.59
C ARG A 80 -0.34 -1.30 -9.01
N GLN A 81 0.32 -2.16 -9.76
CA GLN A 81 -0.05 -2.54 -11.13
C GLN A 81 0.39 -3.97 -11.42
N ARG A 82 -0.16 -4.55 -12.47
CA ARG A 82 0.28 -5.87 -12.96
C ARG A 82 1.79 -5.83 -13.20
N HIS A 83 2.51 -6.85 -12.73
CA HIS A 83 3.98 -6.92 -12.75
C HIS A 83 4.67 -5.77 -11.98
N GLY A 84 4.02 -5.24 -10.94
CA GLY A 84 4.50 -4.07 -10.19
C GLY A 84 5.85 -4.25 -9.50
N GLU A 85 6.22 -5.48 -9.15
CA GLU A 85 7.52 -5.84 -8.57
C GLU A 85 8.68 -5.42 -9.48
N GLN A 86 8.48 -5.48 -10.80
CA GLN A 86 9.48 -5.14 -11.80
C GLN A 86 9.93 -3.69 -11.71
N SER A 87 9.02 -2.79 -11.35
CA SER A 87 9.30 -1.35 -11.28
C SER A 87 10.36 -0.99 -10.24
N HIS A 88 10.22 -1.55 -9.03
CA HIS A 88 11.17 -1.28 -7.94
C HIS A 88 12.50 -2.01 -8.15
N TRP A 89 12.45 -3.23 -8.66
CA TRP A 89 13.66 -3.96 -9.01
C TRP A 89 14.46 -3.25 -10.11
N MET A 90 13.77 -2.73 -11.13
CA MET A 90 14.41 -1.94 -12.19
C MET A 90 14.97 -0.61 -11.66
N LEU A 91 14.32 0.02 -10.67
CA LEU A 91 14.84 1.22 -10.02
C LEU A 91 16.21 0.97 -9.36
N VAL A 92 16.31 -0.13 -8.58
CA VAL A 92 17.56 -0.55 -7.94
C VAL A 92 18.62 -0.92 -8.97
N THR A 93 18.22 -1.62 -10.05
CA THR A 93 19.12 -1.98 -11.15
C THR A 93 19.69 -0.74 -11.83
N LEU A 94 18.83 0.24 -12.17
CA LEU A 94 19.27 1.50 -12.78
C LEU A 94 20.19 2.29 -11.85
N ALA A 95 19.87 2.38 -10.55
CA ALA A 95 20.74 3.00 -9.55
C ALA A 95 22.12 2.31 -9.45
N SER A 96 22.15 0.99 -9.61
CA SER A 96 23.40 0.21 -9.66
C SER A 96 24.21 0.53 -10.92
N MET A 97 23.55 0.67 -12.07
CA MET A 97 24.21 1.06 -13.33
C MET A 97 24.83 2.47 -13.26
N ILE A 98 24.24 3.38 -12.50
CA ILE A 98 24.78 4.72 -12.23
C ILE A 98 25.96 4.64 -11.24
N GLY A 99 26.02 3.63 -10.37
CA GLY A 99 27.14 3.36 -9.47
C GLY A 99 27.23 4.31 -8.26
N GLN A 100 26.15 4.96 -7.86
CA GLN A 100 26.16 5.95 -6.78
C GLN A 100 25.53 5.46 -5.48
N ILE A 101 25.10 4.19 -5.39
CA ILE A 101 24.58 3.60 -4.14
C ILE A 101 25.68 3.64 -3.05
N GLY A 102 25.33 4.10 -1.87
CA GLY A 102 26.26 4.28 -0.74
C GLY A 102 27.08 5.59 -0.78
N LEU A 103 26.74 6.51 -1.66
CA LEU A 103 27.30 7.86 -1.68
C LEU A 103 26.28 8.89 -1.16
N PRO A 104 26.72 9.95 -0.47
CA PRO A 104 25.81 11.02 -0.03
C PRO A 104 25.01 11.62 -1.20
N GLY A 105 23.69 11.63 -1.08
CA GLY A 105 22.79 12.15 -2.13
C GLY A 105 22.75 11.34 -3.42
N GLY A 106 23.28 10.11 -3.43
CA GLY A 106 23.25 9.18 -4.56
C GLY A 106 22.51 7.88 -4.25
N GLY A 107 22.31 7.06 -5.29
CA GLY A 107 21.70 5.75 -5.18
C GLY A 107 20.19 5.74 -5.39
N PHE A 108 19.44 5.07 -4.52
CA PHE A 108 17.99 4.99 -4.63
C PHE A 108 17.29 5.21 -3.29
N GLY A 109 16.03 5.64 -3.34
CA GLY A 109 15.16 5.82 -2.20
C GLY A 109 13.79 5.22 -2.46
N LEU A 110 13.35 4.34 -1.54
CA LEU A 110 12.04 3.73 -1.53
C LEU A 110 11.39 4.00 -0.17
N SER A 111 10.30 4.74 -0.18
CA SER A 111 9.42 4.94 0.99
C SER A 111 10.15 5.33 2.29
N TYR A 112 11.02 6.31 2.25
CA TYR A 112 11.76 6.77 3.43
C TYR A 112 10.88 7.15 4.62
N HIS A 113 9.65 7.55 4.39
CA HIS A 113 8.70 7.91 5.44
C HIS A 113 8.13 6.68 6.19
N TYR A 114 8.23 5.48 5.64
CA TYR A 114 7.76 4.24 6.28
C TYR A 114 8.85 3.48 7.03
N SER A 115 10.07 3.72 6.68
CA SER A 115 11.21 3.21 7.43
C SER A 115 12.28 4.28 7.42
N ASN A 116 12.93 4.49 8.54
CA ASN A 116 14.07 5.39 8.61
C ASN A 116 15.22 4.96 7.68
N GLY A 117 14.99 3.94 6.87
CA GLY A 117 15.97 3.41 5.92
C GLY A 117 17.24 2.87 6.58
N GLY A 118 17.20 2.57 7.88
CA GLY A 118 18.35 2.19 8.69
C GLY A 118 19.10 3.38 9.29
N VAL A 119 18.59 4.61 9.15
CA VAL A 119 19.14 5.78 9.85
C VAL A 119 19.17 5.49 11.34
N PRO A 120 20.29 5.74 12.04
CA PRO A 120 20.32 5.64 13.49
C PRO A 120 19.26 6.57 14.09
N THR A 121 18.27 5.98 14.75
CA THR A 121 17.19 6.72 15.41
C THR A 121 17.69 7.41 16.67
N ALA A 122 16.81 8.14 17.32
CA ALA A 122 17.07 8.72 18.64
C ALA A 122 17.52 7.63 19.62
N ASN A 123 18.39 8.02 20.55
CA ASN A 123 18.88 7.12 21.61
C ASN A 123 17.83 6.80 22.69
N GLY A 124 16.57 7.11 22.42
CA GLY A 124 15.45 6.83 23.30
C GLY A 124 15.01 5.37 23.27
N GLY A 125 14.02 5.05 24.05
CA GLY A 125 13.39 3.75 24.07
C GLY A 125 12.27 3.67 23.03
N ILE A 126 11.99 2.46 22.58
CA ILE A 126 10.81 2.13 21.77
C ILE A 126 9.73 1.61 22.73
N LEU A 127 8.52 2.09 22.57
CA LEU A 127 7.37 1.59 23.33
C LEU A 127 7.20 0.09 23.09
N GLY A 128 6.82 -0.64 24.13
CA GLY A 128 6.35 -2.01 24.02
C GLY A 128 5.01 -2.08 23.28
N ALA A 129 4.55 -3.30 23.04
CA ALA A 129 3.25 -3.58 22.45
C ALA A 129 2.74 -4.93 22.96
N ILE A 130 1.43 -5.15 22.93
CA ILE A 130 0.88 -6.49 23.10
C ILE A 130 1.32 -7.29 21.89
N SER A 131 2.04 -8.39 22.14
CA SER A 131 2.57 -9.25 21.09
C SER A 131 1.68 -10.48 20.95
N ALA A 132 1.46 -10.90 19.72
CA ALA A 132 0.89 -12.22 19.44
C ALA A 132 1.85 -13.37 19.84
N ASN A 133 3.09 -13.02 20.22
CA ASN A 133 4.05 -13.92 20.84
C ASN A 133 4.12 -13.64 22.35
N PRO A 134 3.38 -14.35 23.18
CA PRO A 134 3.33 -14.10 24.63
C PRO A 134 4.68 -14.34 25.33
N SER A 135 5.57 -15.17 24.75
CA SER A 135 6.90 -15.39 25.34
C SER A 135 7.88 -14.22 25.11
N GLY A 136 7.66 -13.42 24.08
CA GLY A 136 8.53 -12.28 23.74
C GLY A 136 9.97 -12.63 23.42
N GLN A 137 10.33 -13.91 23.34
CA GLN A 137 11.70 -14.38 23.12
C GLN A 137 11.96 -14.54 21.62
N ALA A 138 12.99 -13.85 21.13
CA ALA A 138 13.41 -13.99 19.74
C ALA A 138 13.87 -15.44 19.49
N GLY A 139 13.26 -16.11 18.53
CA GLY A 139 13.63 -17.46 18.11
C GLY A 139 12.74 -18.59 18.64
N GLU A 140 11.79 -18.32 19.52
CA GLU A 140 10.75 -19.32 19.83
C GLU A 140 9.72 -19.40 18.71
N LYS A 141 9.36 -20.63 18.33
CA LYS A 141 8.25 -20.87 17.42
C LYS A 141 6.97 -20.42 18.10
N THR A 142 6.34 -19.42 17.56
CA THR A 142 5.08 -18.89 18.03
C THR A 142 3.95 -19.49 17.19
N TRP A 143 2.71 -19.41 17.66
CA TRP A 143 1.56 -19.78 16.84
C TRP A 143 1.49 -18.94 15.54
N LEU A 144 2.07 -17.74 15.49
CA LEU A 144 2.24 -16.94 14.27
C LEU A 144 3.09 -17.66 13.22
N ASP A 145 4.14 -18.37 13.61
CA ASP A 145 4.95 -19.14 12.66
C ASP A 145 4.16 -20.31 12.08
N GLU A 146 3.29 -20.93 12.87
CA GLU A 146 2.39 -21.98 12.38
C GLU A 146 1.24 -21.40 11.54
N THR A 147 0.67 -20.26 11.93
CA THR A 147 -0.40 -19.60 11.16
C THR A 147 0.14 -18.88 9.92
N SER A 148 1.41 -18.43 9.89
CA SER A 148 1.99 -17.84 8.71
C SER A 148 2.07 -18.82 7.54
N LYS A 149 2.16 -20.11 7.82
CA LYS A 149 2.05 -21.17 6.80
C LYS A 149 0.63 -21.30 6.22
N MET A 150 -0.37 -20.81 6.94
CA MET A 150 -1.78 -20.79 6.51
C MET A 150 -2.21 -19.43 5.97
N ALA A 151 -1.35 -18.41 6.05
CA ALA A 151 -1.66 -17.08 5.55
C ALA A 151 -1.69 -17.06 4.02
N PHE A 152 -2.67 -16.39 3.46
CA PHE A 152 -2.71 -16.09 2.02
C PHE A 152 -2.66 -14.58 1.78
N PRO A 153 -2.22 -14.14 0.59
CA PRO A 153 -2.09 -12.71 0.28
C PRO A 153 -3.43 -11.98 0.43
N VAL A 154 -3.43 -10.85 1.12
CA VAL A 154 -4.65 -10.04 1.35
C VAL A 154 -5.36 -9.65 0.05
N ALA A 155 -4.62 -9.43 -1.03
CA ALA A 155 -5.17 -9.14 -2.34
C ALA A 155 -5.94 -10.33 -2.98
N ARG A 156 -5.89 -11.53 -2.36
CA ARG A 156 -6.60 -12.73 -2.82
C ARG A 156 -7.82 -13.05 -1.96
N LEU A 157 -8.30 -12.11 -1.16
CA LEU A 157 -9.42 -12.37 -0.24
C LEU A 157 -10.69 -12.79 -0.99
N SER A 158 -11.10 -12.07 -2.03
CA SER A 158 -12.27 -12.44 -2.84
C SER A 158 -12.11 -13.83 -3.48
N ASP A 159 -10.93 -14.09 -4.05
CA ASP A 159 -10.63 -15.40 -4.67
C ASP A 159 -10.68 -16.54 -3.63
N ALA A 160 -10.13 -16.32 -2.44
CA ALA A 160 -10.14 -17.30 -1.36
C ALA A 160 -11.56 -17.62 -0.87
N LEU A 161 -12.39 -16.60 -0.66
CA LEU A 161 -13.77 -16.78 -0.20
C LEU A 161 -14.66 -17.46 -1.24
N LEU A 162 -14.43 -17.18 -2.53
CA LEU A 162 -15.22 -17.76 -3.62
C LEU A 162 -14.78 -19.16 -4.01
N ASN A 163 -13.54 -19.53 -3.75
CA ASN A 163 -12.93 -20.77 -4.21
C ASN A 163 -12.21 -21.55 -3.09
N PRO A 164 -12.90 -21.96 -2.01
CA PRO A 164 -12.30 -22.80 -0.99
C PRO A 164 -11.68 -24.06 -1.60
N GLY A 165 -10.48 -24.45 -1.15
CA GLY A 165 -9.75 -25.62 -1.66
C GLY A 165 -8.94 -25.37 -2.95
N LYS A 166 -9.06 -24.19 -3.59
CA LYS A 166 -8.22 -23.81 -4.73
C LYS A 166 -6.78 -23.61 -4.28
N THR A 167 -5.85 -24.16 -5.05
CA THR A 167 -4.41 -23.95 -4.84
C THR A 167 -3.88 -22.87 -5.78
N ILE A 168 -3.10 -21.95 -5.24
CA ILE A 168 -2.42 -20.90 -5.99
C ILE A 168 -0.91 -20.97 -5.80
N GLN A 169 -0.17 -20.42 -6.75
CA GLN A 169 1.27 -20.20 -6.62
C GLN A 169 1.53 -18.87 -5.89
N TYR A 170 2.40 -18.91 -4.89
CA TYR A 170 2.78 -17.74 -4.11
C TYR A 170 4.20 -17.87 -3.60
N ASN A 171 5.08 -16.95 -3.98
CA ASN A 171 6.46 -16.84 -3.48
C ASN A 171 7.25 -18.17 -3.50
N GLY A 172 7.15 -18.90 -4.59
CA GLY A 172 7.85 -20.19 -4.77
C GLY A 172 7.21 -21.39 -4.06
N THR A 173 6.03 -21.20 -3.48
CA THR A 173 5.26 -22.25 -2.80
C THR A 173 3.85 -22.39 -3.38
N GLU A 174 3.22 -23.49 -3.06
CA GLU A 174 1.78 -23.68 -3.29
C GLU A 174 1.00 -23.39 -2.01
N LEU A 175 -0.11 -22.68 -2.16
CA LEU A 175 -0.99 -22.29 -1.07
C LEU A 175 -2.41 -22.65 -1.43
N THR A 176 -3.08 -23.44 -0.57
CA THR A 176 -4.47 -23.84 -0.75
C THR A 176 -5.38 -23.01 0.16
N TYR A 177 -6.42 -22.42 -0.41
CA TYR A 177 -7.36 -21.59 0.34
C TYR A 177 -8.17 -22.41 1.35
N PRO A 178 -8.29 -21.95 2.60
CA PRO A 178 -9.17 -22.56 3.57
C PRO A 178 -10.65 -22.27 3.26
N ASP A 179 -11.55 -23.09 3.81
CA ASP A 179 -12.98 -22.80 3.82
C ASP A 179 -13.32 -21.90 5.02
N ILE A 180 -13.39 -20.59 4.77
CA ILE A 180 -13.59 -19.57 5.79
C ILE A 180 -15.07 -19.45 6.12
N LYS A 181 -15.44 -19.73 7.37
CA LYS A 181 -16.82 -19.66 7.87
C LYS A 181 -17.12 -18.38 8.63
N VAL A 182 -16.12 -17.81 9.31
CA VAL A 182 -16.28 -16.60 10.10
C VAL A 182 -15.21 -15.60 9.71
N ILE A 183 -15.60 -14.37 9.50
CA ILE A 183 -14.70 -13.22 9.37
C ILE A 183 -14.90 -12.33 10.59
N TYR A 184 -13.83 -12.04 11.31
CA TYR A 184 -13.78 -11.01 12.31
C TYR A 184 -12.86 -9.88 11.83
N TRP A 185 -13.43 -8.71 11.57
CA TRP A 185 -12.69 -7.56 11.03
C TRP A 185 -12.61 -6.43 12.06
N ALA A 186 -11.43 -6.23 12.63
CA ALA A 186 -11.16 -5.15 13.56
C ALA A 186 -10.25 -4.11 12.91
N GLY A 187 -10.81 -2.97 12.56
CA GLY A 187 -10.14 -1.90 11.80
C GLY A 187 -9.98 -2.18 10.31
N GLY A 188 -10.03 -1.15 9.51
CA GLY A 188 -9.96 -1.24 8.05
C GLY A 188 -11.33 -1.34 7.38
N ASN A 189 -11.35 -1.19 6.05
CA ASN A 189 -12.58 -1.10 5.26
C ASN A 189 -12.46 -1.91 3.96
N PRO A 190 -12.54 -3.26 4.04
CA PRO A 190 -12.27 -4.15 2.92
C PRO A 190 -13.15 -3.89 1.70
N LEU A 191 -14.43 -3.54 1.86
CA LEU A 191 -15.33 -3.24 0.74
C LEU A 191 -15.01 -1.93 0.01
N VAL A 192 -14.02 -1.19 0.48
CA VAL A 192 -13.47 -0.01 -0.20
C VAL A 192 -12.05 -0.24 -0.69
N HIS A 193 -11.24 -1.01 0.05
CA HIS A 193 -9.82 -1.15 -0.22
C HIS A 193 -9.47 -2.32 -1.16
N HIS A 194 -10.33 -3.35 -1.26
CA HIS A 194 -10.11 -4.47 -2.18
C HIS A 194 -10.58 -4.15 -3.59
N GLN A 195 -9.87 -4.71 -4.57
CA GLN A 195 -10.16 -4.60 -5.99
C GLN A 195 -11.46 -5.34 -6.34
N ASP A 196 -12.10 -4.94 -7.43
CA ASP A 196 -13.40 -5.48 -7.89
C ASP A 196 -14.43 -5.57 -6.76
N THR A 197 -14.90 -4.40 -6.32
CA THR A 197 -15.84 -4.31 -5.20
C THR A 197 -17.11 -5.16 -5.43
N ASN A 198 -17.60 -5.30 -6.67
CA ASN A 198 -18.77 -6.11 -6.97
C ASN A 198 -18.48 -7.61 -6.77
N LEU A 199 -17.29 -8.07 -7.13
CA LEU A 199 -16.84 -9.43 -6.84
C LEU A 199 -16.64 -9.64 -5.34
N MET A 200 -16.07 -8.63 -4.65
CA MET A 200 -15.89 -8.67 -3.19
C MET A 200 -17.23 -8.75 -2.46
N VAL A 201 -18.26 -8.04 -2.91
CA VAL A 201 -19.62 -8.14 -2.33
C VAL A 201 -20.17 -9.57 -2.45
N LYS A 202 -19.97 -10.22 -3.60
CA LYS A 202 -20.36 -11.63 -3.77
C LYS A 202 -19.56 -12.57 -2.86
N ALA A 203 -18.25 -12.32 -2.73
CA ALA A 203 -17.36 -13.07 -1.86
C ALA A 203 -17.73 -12.90 -0.38
N TRP A 204 -18.11 -11.69 0.02
CA TRP A 204 -18.50 -11.32 1.38
C TRP A 204 -19.74 -12.06 1.87
N GLN A 205 -20.56 -12.59 0.96
CA GLN A 205 -21.75 -13.40 1.28
C GLN A 205 -21.45 -14.89 1.49
N LYS A 206 -20.18 -15.33 1.41
CA LYS A 206 -19.81 -16.75 1.53
C LYS A 206 -19.60 -17.22 2.98
N PRO A 207 -18.97 -16.44 3.86
CA PRO A 207 -18.88 -16.80 5.26
C PRO A 207 -20.26 -16.89 5.92
N ASP A 208 -20.37 -17.74 6.93
CA ASP A 208 -21.62 -17.88 7.71
C ASP A 208 -21.87 -16.66 8.61
N THR A 209 -20.79 -15.98 9.04
CA THR A 209 -20.90 -14.82 9.94
C THR A 209 -19.74 -13.84 9.69
N ILE A 210 -20.08 -12.56 9.63
CA ILE A 210 -19.13 -11.46 9.54
C ILE A 210 -19.33 -10.51 10.72
N ILE A 211 -18.28 -10.34 11.51
CA ILE A 211 -18.22 -9.47 12.68
C ILE A 211 -17.26 -8.33 12.36
N VAL A 212 -17.66 -7.09 12.65
CA VAL A 212 -16.83 -5.89 12.40
C VAL A 212 -16.79 -5.02 13.64
N ASN A 213 -15.58 -4.70 14.12
CA ASN A 213 -15.38 -3.58 15.04
C ASN A 213 -15.18 -2.31 14.22
N GLU A 214 -16.01 -1.28 14.44
CA GLU A 214 -15.91 -0.07 13.64
C GLU A 214 -16.39 1.17 14.41
N VAL A 215 -15.75 2.29 14.12
CA VAL A 215 -16.09 3.60 14.72
C VAL A 215 -17.17 4.35 13.93
N ASN A 216 -17.43 3.96 12.68
CA ASN A 216 -18.37 4.59 11.77
C ASN A 216 -19.13 3.55 10.95
N TRP A 217 -20.28 3.94 10.37
CA TRP A 217 -21.04 3.11 9.45
C TRP A 217 -20.37 3.06 8.06
N THR A 218 -19.14 2.49 8.00
CA THR A 218 -18.43 2.25 6.75
C THR A 218 -19.17 1.27 5.84
N PRO A 219 -18.87 1.20 4.54
CA PRO A 219 -19.42 0.15 3.68
C PRO A 219 -19.23 -1.26 4.24
N SER A 220 -18.11 -1.55 4.89
CA SER A 220 -17.86 -2.86 5.51
C SER A 220 -18.74 -3.12 6.72
N ALA A 221 -18.93 -2.14 7.59
CA ALA A 221 -19.86 -2.25 8.72
C ALA A 221 -21.32 -2.42 8.25
N ARG A 222 -21.72 -1.76 7.15
CA ARG A 222 -23.06 -1.86 6.58
C ARG A 222 -23.39 -3.24 6.00
N MET A 223 -22.38 -4.03 5.71
CA MET A 223 -22.50 -5.37 5.12
C MET A 223 -22.04 -6.48 6.08
N ALA A 224 -21.90 -6.18 7.36
CA ALA A 224 -21.62 -7.14 8.42
C ALA A 224 -22.92 -7.66 9.04
N ASP A 225 -22.87 -8.86 9.60
CA ASP A 225 -23.97 -9.44 10.37
C ASP A 225 -23.99 -8.88 11.79
N ILE A 226 -22.81 -8.63 12.36
CA ILE A 226 -22.64 -8.08 13.70
C ILE A 226 -21.66 -6.90 13.63
N VAL A 227 -22.09 -5.75 14.15
CA VAL A 227 -21.24 -4.56 14.29
C VAL A 227 -21.05 -4.26 15.76
N LEU A 228 -19.80 -4.24 16.21
CA LEU A 228 -19.43 -3.87 17.56
C LEU A 228 -18.85 -2.45 17.52
N PRO A 229 -19.50 -1.46 18.14
CA PRO A 229 -19.03 -0.09 18.08
C PRO A 229 -17.74 0.06 18.90
N ALA A 230 -16.69 0.55 18.22
CA ALA A 230 -15.38 0.77 18.81
C ALA A 230 -15.13 2.25 19.08
N THR A 231 -14.31 2.55 20.10
CA THR A 231 -13.91 3.91 20.43
C THR A 231 -12.90 4.47 19.41
N THR A 232 -12.99 5.77 19.18
CA THR A 232 -11.93 6.54 18.51
C THR A 232 -10.74 6.72 19.46
N SER A 233 -9.61 7.21 18.94
CA SER A 233 -8.44 7.56 19.76
C SER A 233 -8.68 8.71 20.73
N TYR A 234 -9.75 9.50 20.57
CA TYR A 234 -10.13 10.57 21.50
C TYR A 234 -10.95 10.06 22.69
N GLU A 235 -11.51 8.87 22.57
CA GLU A 235 -12.41 8.27 23.56
C GLU A 235 -11.72 7.25 24.47
N ARG A 236 -10.40 7.07 24.33
CA ARG A 236 -9.60 6.15 25.15
C ARG A 236 -8.24 6.73 25.49
N ASN A 237 -7.55 6.11 26.44
CA ASN A 237 -6.15 6.37 26.71
C ASN A 237 -5.25 5.52 25.81
N ASP A 238 -4.11 6.06 25.42
CA ASP A 238 -3.13 5.34 24.62
C ASP A 238 -1.74 6.00 24.74
N LEU A 239 -0.75 5.41 24.07
CA LEU A 239 0.58 5.96 23.84
C LEU A 239 0.91 5.87 22.36
N THR A 240 1.64 6.84 21.82
CA THR A 240 2.15 6.74 20.47
C THR A 240 3.56 7.28 20.35
N MET A 241 4.28 6.78 19.37
CA MET A 241 5.55 7.36 18.90
C MET A 241 5.27 8.26 17.70
N SER A 242 6.25 9.09 17.30
CA SER A 242 6.09 9.94 16.14
C SER A 242 5.77 9.15 14.88
N GLY A 243 4.75 9.61 14.14
CA GLY A 243 4.29 8.96 12.91
C GLY A 243 5.23 9.11 11.70
N ASP A 244 6.34 9.82 11.86
CA ASP A 244 7.38 10.00 10.84
C ASP A 244 8.46 8.90 10.89
N TYR A 245 8.27 7.87 11.69
CA TYR A 245 9.21 6.76 11.91
C TYR A 245 10.63 7.17 12.40
N SER A 246 10.80 8.42 12.81
CA SER A 246 12.05 8.90 13.40
C SER A 246 12.34 8.28 14.76
N MET A 247 11.31 7.76 15.42
CA MET A 247 11.36 7.28 16.81
C MET A 247 11.85 8.36 17.79
N MET A 248 11.64 9.63 17.44
CA MET A 248 12.14 10.76 18.23
C MET A 248 11.20 11.23 19.31
N HIS A 249 9.94 10.82 19.30
CA HIS A 249 8.95 11.31 20.24
C HIS A 249 8.10 10.19 20.82
N ILE A 250 7.72 10.34 22.09
CA ILE A 250 6.67 9.56 22.75
C ILE A 250 5.60 10.55 23.21
N TYR A 251 4.36 10.31 22.82
CA TYR A 251 3.21 11.15 23.16
C TYR A 251 2.26 10.42 24.12
N PRO A 252 1.80 11.08 25.20
CA PRO A 252 0.62 10.61 25.92
C PRO A 252 -0.61 10.92 25.09
N MET A 253 -1.45 9.94 24.86
CA MET A 253 -2.75 10.11 24.21
C MET A 253 -3.83 9.89 25.24
N LYS A 254 -4.16 10.94 26.00
CA LYS A 254 -5.20 10.89 27.02
C LYS A 254 -6.58 10.91 26.39
N GLN A 255 -7.50 10.20 26.98
CA GLN A 255 -8.91 10.34 26.70
C GLN A 255 -9.35 11.81 26.83
N VAL A 256 -10.04 12.33 25.82
CA VAL A 256 -10.48 13.73 25.73
C VAL A 256 -11.99 13.84 25.88
N VAL A 257 -12.71 12.82 25.44
CA VAL A 257 -14.17 12.72 25.51
C VAL A 257 -14.57 11.33 25.99
N GLU A 258 -15.74 11.22 26.61
CA GLU A 258 -16.29 9.92 26.99
C GLU A 258 -16.69 9.11 25.74
N PRO A 259 -16.57 7.77 25.77
CA PRO A 259 -17.08 6.92 24.71
C PRO A 259 -18.52 7.25 24.36
N GLN A 260 -18.80 7.37 23.07
CA GLN A 260 -20.13 7.72 22.61
C GLN A 260 -21.01 6.48 22.50
N PHE A 261 -22.25 6.56 22.93
CA PHE A 261 -23.24 5.49 22.89
C PHE A 261 -22.74 4.20 23.58
N GLU A 262 -22.70 3.09 22.85
CA GLU A 262 -22.25 1.78 23.35
C GLU A 262 -20.81 1.47 22.93
N ALA A 263 -20.06 2.44 22.43
CA ALA A 263 -18.68 2.23 21.99
C ALA A 263 -17.78 1.76 23.14
N LYS A 264 -16.99 0.74 22.89
CA LYS A 264 -15.99 0.20 23.82
C LYS A 264 -14.62 0.22 23.15
N ASN A 265 -13.57 0.29 23.97
CA ASN A 265 -12.20 0.08 23.48
C ASN A 265 -12.08 -1.33 22.89
N ASP A 266 -11.35 -1.49 21.77
CA ASP A 266 -11.09 -2.80 21.16
C ASP A 266 -10.48 -3.79 22.17
N TYR A 267 -9.62 -3.33 23.07
CA TYR A 267 -9.07 -4.17 24.14
C TYR A 267 -10.18 -4.77 25.01
N ASP A 268 -11.14 -3.95 25.42
CA ASP A 268 -12.25 -4.40 26.28
C ASP A 268 -13.20 -5.33 25.51
N ILE A 269 -13.45 -5.05 24.22
CA ILE A 269 -14.24 -5.95 23.35
C ILE A 269 -13.60 -7.33 23.29
N PHE A 270 -12.29 -7.40 23.03
CA PHE A 270 -11.59 -8.68 22.95
C PHE A 270 -11.44 -9.37 24.33
N ALA A 271 -11.27 -8.61 25.42
CA ALA A 271 -11.25 -9.17 26.77
C ALA A 271 -12.59 -9.83 27.13
N GLU A 272 -13.70 -9.19 26.79
CA GLU A 272 -15.05 -9.75 26.98
C GLU A 272 -15.25 -11.03 26.16
N LEU A 273 -14.78 -11.07 24.92
CA LEU A 273 -14.83 -12.27 24.07
C LEU A 273 -13.95 -13.38 24.66
N ALA A 274 -12.72 -13.06 25.08
CA ALA A 274 -11.81 -14.00 25.73
C ALA A 274 -12.42 -14.59 27.02
N LYS A 275 -13.09 -13.75 27.82
CA LYS A 275 -13.80 -14.19 29.02
C LYS A 275 -14.87 -15.22 28.70
N ARG A 276 -15.71 -14.95 27.69
CA ARG A 276 -16.76 -15.89 27.26
C ARG A 276 -16.19 -17.21 26.70
N ALA A 277 -14.99 -17.14 26.12
CA ALA A 277 -14.23 -18.31 25.66
C ALA A 277 -13.43 -19.00 26.77
N GLY A 278 -13.49 -18.54 28.03
CA GLY A 278 -12.71 -19.07 29.16
C GLY A 278 -11.20 -18.78 29.05
N LYS A 279 -10.81 -17.71 28.32
CA LYS A 279 -9.44 -17.33 28.01
C LYS A 279 -9.06 -15.92 28.50
N GLU A 280 -9.84 -15.35 29.41
CA GLU A 280 -9.63 -13.98 29.91
C GLU A 280 -8.22 -13.78 30.47
N ALA A 281 -7.79 -14.70 31.35
CA ALA A 281 -6.48 -14.61 32.00
C ALA A 281 -5.31 -14.73 31.01
N GLU A 282 -5.46 -15.53 29.96
CA GLU A 282 -4.44 -15.68 28.91
C GLU A 282 -4.37 -14.45 28.01
N PHE A 283 -5.49 -13.79 27.75
CA PHE A 283 -5.55 -12.60 26.91
C PHE A 283 -5.11 -11.34 27.66
N THR A 284 -5.64 -11.13 28.87
CA THR A 284 -5.41 -9.90 29.61
C THR A 284 -4.16 -9.93 30.50
N GLU A 285 -3.66 -11.12 30.87
CA GLU A 285 -2.67 -11.31 31.92
C GLU A 285 -3.06 -10.64 33.26
N GLY A 286 -4.36 -10.46 33.48
CA GLY A 286 -4.90 -9.75 34.65
C GLY A 286 -4.66 -8.23 34.63
N LYS A 287 -4.28 -7.67 33.50
CA LYS A 287 -3.95 -6.25 33.32
C LYS A 287 -5.13 -5.46 32.76
N THR A 288 -5.27 -4.23 33.21
CA THR A 288 -6.13 -3.23 32.60
C THR A 288 -5.44 -2.53 31.42
N GLU A 289 -6.18 -1.74 30.62
CA GLU A 289 -5.59 -0.85 29.60
C GLU A 289 -4.44 -0.03 30.19
N MET A 290 -4.66 0.63 31.32
CA MET A 290 -3.64 1.48 31.93
C MET A 290 -2.40 0.69 32.42
N ASP A 291 -2.56 -0.54 32.85
CA ASP A 291 -1.44 -1.40 33.23
C ASP A 291 -0.58 -1.75 32.02
N TRP A 292 -1.21 -2.01 30.88
CA TRP A 292 -0.51 -2.23 29.61
C TRP A 292 0.25 -0.97 29.17
N LEU A 293 -0.37 0.22 29.25
CA LEU A 293 0.29 1.47 28.89
C LEU A 293 1.53 1.76 29.76
N LYS A 294 1.44 1.47 31.08
CA LYS A 294 2.59 1.56 31.99
C LYS A 294 3.69 0.60 31.60
N GLU A 295 3.37 -0.62 31.25
CA GLU A 295 4.34 -1.64 30.83
C GLU A 295 5.03 -1.24 29.52
N PHE A 296 4.28 -0.78 28.52
CA PHE A 296 4.86 -0.31 27.25
C PHE A 296 5.79 0.86 27.45
N TYR A 297 5.41 1.79 28.32
CA TYR A 297 6.27 2.91 28.69
C TYR A 297 7.51 2.47 29.47
N GLN A 298 7.35 1.51 30.36
CA GLN A 298 8.49 0.96 31.16
C GLN A 298 9.53 0.32 30.25
N ALA A 299 9.12 -0.40 29.22
CA ALA A 299 10.05 -0.97 28.22
C ALA A 299 10.88 0.13 27.54
N ALA A 300 10.24 1.24 27.15
CA ALA A 300 10.93 2.40 26.57
C ALA A 300 11.85 3.08 27.59
N PHE A 301 11.40 3.24 28.81
CA PHE A 301 12.17 3.82 29.91
C PHE A 301 13.46 3.03 30.20
N ASP A 302 13.36 1.71 30.27
CA ASP A 302 14.50 0.83 30.52
C ASP A 302 15.50 0.83 29.36
N ALA A 303 15.02 0.86 28.12
CA ALA A 303 15.86 0.98 26.93
C ALA A 303 16.56 2.35 26.88
N ALA A 304 15.86 3.44 27.16
CA ALA A 304 16.45 4.78 27.26
C ALA A 304 17.54 4.85 28.33
N ARG A 305 17.28 4.26 29.52
CA ARG A 305 18.25 4.19 30.60
C ARG A 305 19.53 3.44 30.22
N LYS A 306 19.41 2.31 29.50
CA LYS A 306 20.57 1.59 28.94
C LYS A 306 21.38 2.47 28.00
N ASN A 307 20.74 3.32 27.25
CA ASN A 307 21.35 4.28 26.34
C ASN A 307 21.78 5.60 27.01
N ARG A 308 21.68 5.69 28.35
CA ARG A 308 21.98 6.91 29.14
C ARG A 308 21.13 8.12 28.74
N VAL A 309 19.90 7.88 28.32
CA VAL A 309 18.91 8.90 28.02
C VAL A 309 17.97 9.04 29.22
N ILE A 310 17.74 10.27 29.64
CA ILE A 310 16.85 10.57 30.79
C ILE A 310 15.41 10.63 30.29
N MET A 311 14.55 9.83 30.90
CA MET A 311 13.10 9.91 30.77
C MET A 311 12.47 10.12 32.14
N PRO A 312 11.32 10.83 32.24
CA PRO A 312 10.55 10.87 33.48
C PRO A 312 9.96 9.49 33.79
N LYS A 313 9.57 9.24 35.04
CA LYS A 313 8.72 8.09 35.36
C LYS A 313 7.36 8.24 34.72
N PHE A 314 6.64 7.13 34.52
CA PHE A 314 5.34 7.11 33.86
C PHE A 314 4.34 8.11 34.48
N GLU A 315 4.23 8.13 35.81
CA GLU A 315 3.29 9.00 36.53
C GLU A 315 3.53 10.48 36.22
N LYS A 316 4.79 10.90 36.22
CA LYS A 316 5.17 12.27 35.88
C LYS A 316 4.92 12.61 34.43
N PHE A 317 5.27 11.70 33.49
CA PHE A 317 5.00 11.86 32.07
C PHE A 317 3.51 11.99 31.80
N TRP A 318 2.71 11.11 32.43
CA TRP A 318 1.27 11.09 32.27
C TRP A 318 0.62 12.34 32.87
N GLU A 319 1.06 12.77 34.06
CA GLU A 319 0.57 14.00 34.70
C GLU A 319 0.86 15.24 33.86
N ASP A 320 2.12 15.40 33.45
CA ASP A 320 2.57 16.58 32.68
C ASP A 320 1.89 16.70 31.31
N ASN A 321 1.41 15.61 30.76
CA ASN A 321 0.74 15.55 29.45
C ASN A 321 1.57 16.22 28.33
N LYS A 322 2.88 15.97 28.32
CA LYS A 322 3.83 16.54 27.36
C LYS A 322 4.58 15.44 26.62
N PRO A 323 4.86 15.63 25.33
CA PRO A 323 5.68 14.67 24.60
C PRO A 323 7.10 14.63 25.16
N ILE A 324 7.68 13.42 25.15
CA ILE A 324 9.12 13.25 25.34
C ILE A 324 9.77 13.34 23.97
N THR A 325 10.81 14.15 23.86
CA THR A 325 11.57 14.32 22.62
C THR A 325 12.99 13.79 22.83
N PHE A 326 13.41 12.86 21.99
CA PHE A 326 14.77 12.32 22.00
C PHE A 326 15.65 13.07 20.98
N THR A 327 16.91 13.24 21.31
CA THR A 327 17.87 13.84 20.38
C THR A 327 18.43 12.76 19.47
N ALA A 328 18.42 13.01 18.16
CA ALA A 328 19.08 12.13 17.21
C ALA A 328 20.59 12.06 17.49
N PRO A 329 21.21 10.88 17.41
CA PRO A 329 22.64 10.76 17.62
C PRO A 329 23.42 11.48 16.51
N GLU A 330 24.60 12.03 16.84
CA GLU A 330 25.44 12.77 15.86
C GLU A 330 25.74 11.95 14.60
N LYS A 331 25.88 10.63 14.75
CA LYS A 331 26.08 9.73 13.61
C LYS A 331 24.92 9.72 12.62
N ALA A 332 23.69 10.08 13.05
CA ALA A 332 22.53 10.17 12.15
C ALA A 332 22.66 11.33 11.17
N LYS A 333 23.29 12.43 11.56
CA LYS A 333 23.47 13.62 10.70
C LYS A 333 24.35 13.38 9.48
N LYS A 334 25.24 12.39 9.58
CA LYS A 334 26.20 12.04 8.51
C LYS A 334 25.94 10.64 7.94
N TRP A 335 24.84 10.03 8.33
CA TRP A 335 24.53 8.68 7.91
C TRP A 335 24.19 8.62 6.41
N VAL A 336 24.78 7.65 5.73
CA VAL A 336 24.49 7.36 4.32
C VAL A 336 24.08 5.90 4.21
N ARG A 337 22.91 5.66 3.65
CA ARG A 337 22.42 4.30 3.46
C ARG A 337 23.37 3.52 2.54
N TYR A 338 23.69 2.29 2.93
CA TYR A 338 24.63 1.40 2.22
C TYR A 338 26.08 1.88 2.13
N GLU A 339 26.50 2.91 2.87
CA GLU A 339 27.90 3.35 2.92
C GLU A 339 28.84 2.23 3.38
N GLN A 340 28.48 1.50 4.42
CA GLN A 340 29.28 0.38 4.94
C GLN A 340 29.42 -0.73 3.91
N PHE A 341 28.33 -1.12 3.23
CA PHE A 341 28.36 -2.07 2.11
C PHE A 341 29.27 -1.57 0.97
N ARG A 342 29.19 -0.29 0.61
CA ARG A 342 30.04 0.30 -0.43
C ARG A 342 31.53 0.27 -0.05
N ASN A 343 31.85 0.57 1.19
CA ASN A 343 33.24 0.57 1.67
C ASN A 343 33.83 -0.84 1.70
N ASP A 344 33.10 -1.79 2.25
CA ASP A 344 33.50 -3.20 2.29
C ASP A 344 32.28 -4.13 2.20
N PRO A 345 31.96 -4.64 1.01
CA PRO A 345 30.81 -5.53 0.82
C PRO A 345 31.00 -6.94 1.41
N LEU A 346 32.24 -7.34 1.74
CA LEU A 346 32.49 -8.63 2.37
C LEU A 346 32.25 -8.56 3.89
N LEU A 347 32.66 -7.47 4.52
CA LEU A 347 32.41 -7.25 5.95
C LEU A 347 30.99 -6.77 6.24
N ASN A 348 30.33 -6.15 5.27
CA ASN A 348 28.97 -5.60 5.41
C ASN A 348 28.08 -6.10 4.26
N PRO A 349 27.84 -7.41 4.13
CA PRO A 349 27.03 -7.95 3.04
C PRO A 349 25.58 -7.51 3.18
N LEU A 350 24.85 -7.49 2.06
CA LEU A 350 23.41 -7.32 2.06
C LEU A 350 22.72 -8.61 2.51
N GLY A 351 21.46 -8.51 2.95
CA GLY A 351 20.63 -9.66 3.35
C GLY A 351 20.13 -10.53 2.17
N THR A 352 20.80 -10.48 1.02
CA THR A 352 20.50 -11.31 -0.15
C THR A 352 21.31 -12.62 -0.10
N PRO A 353 20.89 -13.70 -0.80
CA PRO A 353 21.67 -14.93 -0.85
C PRO A 353 23.12 -14.76 -1.29
N SER A 354 23.39 -13.81 -2.19
CA SER A 354 24.76 -13.51 -2.67
C SER A 354 25.54 -12.54 -1.77
N GLY A 355 24.88 -11.91 -0.81
CA GLY A 355 25.43 -10.79 -0.04
C GLY A 355 25.61 -9.50 -0.86
N LYS A 356 25.21 -9.50 -2.14
CA LYS A 356 25.32 -8.37 -3.08
C LYS A 356 23.96 -7.95 -3.59
N ILE A 357 23.91 -6.91 -4.42
CA ILE A 357 22.72 -6.52 -5.15
C ILE A 357 22.45 -7.55 -6.26
N GLU A 358 21.32 -8.24 -6.20
CA GLU A 358 20.94 -9.24 -7.17
C GLU A 358 20.13 -8.60 -8.31
N ILE A 359 20.81 -8.29 -9.43
CA ILE A 359 20.16 -7.85 -10.67
C ILE A 359 19.51 -9.05 -11.36
N TYR A 360 20.10 -10.23 -11.20
CA TYR A 360 19.47 -11.51 -11.50
C TYR A 360 19.37 -12.33 -10.21
N SER A 361 18.17 -12.77 -9.89
CA SER A 361 17.91 -13.64 -8.72
C SER A 361 17.72 -15.09 -9.18
N ASP A 362 18.66 -15.94 -8.83
CA ASP A 362 18.53 -17.39 -9.07
C ASP A 362 17.35 -17.98 -8.28
N THR A 363 17.02 -17.41 -7.13
CA THR A 363 15.86 -17.83 -6.33
C THR A 363 14.56 -17.63 -7.10
N ILE A 364 14.34 -16.42 -7.64
CA ILE A 364 13.14 -16.12 -8.44
C ILE A 364 13.15 -16.91 -9.77
N ALA A 365 14.29 -17.00 -10.42
CA ALA A 365 14.41 -17.73 -11.70
C ALA A 365 14.02 -19.21 -11.55
N LYS A 366 14.40 -19.86 -10.44
CA LYS A 366 14.05 -21.26 -10.13
C LYS A 366 12.57 -21.49 -9.88
N MET A 367 11.80 -20.45 -9.53
CA MET A 367 10.35 -20.55 -9.39
C MET A 367 9.67 -20.75 -10.75
N ASN A 368 10.36 -20.44 -11.84
CA ASN A 368 9.89 -20.60 -13.22
C ASN A 368 8.53 -19.96 -13.51
N TYR A 369 8.28 -18.78 -12.93
CA TYR A 369 7.07 -18.04 -13.18
C TYR A 369 7.10 -17.34 -14.53
N ASP A 370 5.99 -17.43 -15.27
CA ASP A 370 5.81 -16.75 -16.56
C ASP A 370 5.63 -15.24 -16.39
N ASP A 371 5.08 -14.81 -15.24
CA ASP A 371 4.74 -13.43 -14.90
C ASP A 371 5.74 -12.74 -13.94
N CYS A 372 6.86 -13.39 -13.61
CA CYS A 372 7.98 -12.80 -12.89
C CYS A 372 9.29 -13.50 -13.22
N LYS A 373 10.11 -12.86 -14.05
CA LYS A 373 11.40 -13.42 -14.50
C LYS A 373 12.50 -13.23 -13.45
N GLY A 374 13.64 -13.88 -13.65
CA GLY A 374 14.81 -13.80 -12.77
C GLY A 374 15.54 -12.45 -12.77
N HIS A 375 15.15 -11.51 -13.60
CA HIS A 375 15.67 -10.13 -13.67
C HIS A 375 14.54 -9.16 -14.00
N PRO A 376 14.72 -7.84 -13.80
CA PRO A 376 13.73 -6.84 -14.21
C PRO A 376 13.42 -6.96 -15.71
N SER A 377 12.13 -7.06 -16.03
CA SER A 377 11.66 -7.26 -17.39
C SER A 377 10.41 -6.44 -17.65
N TRP A 378 10.24 -5.98 -18.90
CA TRP A 378 8.96 -5.47 -19.36
C TRP A 378 8.05 -6.64 -19.73
N MET A 379 6.92 -6.71 -19.09
CA MET A 379 5.83 -7.61 -19.41
C MET A 379 4.59 -6.78 -19.64
N VAL A 380 3.91 -7.03 -20.76
CA VAL A 380 2.74 -6.25 -21.17
C VAL A 380 1.59 -6.54 -20.21
N PRO A 381 1.08 -5.55 -19.49
CA PRO A 381 -0.11 -5.74 -18.66
C PRO A 381 -1.34 -5.99 -19.53
N ASP A 382 -2.33 -6.70 -18.99
CA ASP A 382 -3.57 -7.00 -19.72
C ASP A 382 -4.39 -5.73 -20.02
N GLU A 383 -4.36 -4.76 -19.11
CA GLU A 383 -5.04 -3.47 -19.25
C GLU A 383 -4.05 -2.34 -18.91
N TYR A 384 -3.78 -1.44 -19.85
CA TYR A 384 -2.96 -0.24 -19.64
C TYR A 384 -3.15 0.74 -20.80
N ALA A 385 -2.59 1.95 -20.72
CA ALA A 385 -2.76 2.99 -21.73
C ALA A 385 -2.33 2.61 -23.16
N GLY A 386 -1.50 1.57 -23.32
CA GLY A 386 -1.04 1.10 -24.64
C GLY A 386 -1.90 0.02 -25.26
N ASN A 387 -2.92 -0.50 -24.57
CA ASN A 387 -3.83 -1.54 -25.12
C ASN A 387 -5.31 -1.24 -24.80
N VAL A 388 -5.65 0.03 -24.72
CA VAL A 388 -7.06 0.49 -24.66
C VAL A 388 -7.84 0.00 -25.88
N THR A 389 -9.15 -0.19 -25.69
CA THR A 389 -10.08 -0.61 -26.75
C THR A 389 -11.01 0.54 -27.17
N ALA A 390 -11.78 0.34 -28.23
CA ALA A 390 -12.80 1.32 -28.62
C ALA A 390 -13.90 1.47 -27.55
N GLU A 391 -14.22 0.39 -26.85
CA GLU A 391 -15.21 0.35 -25.77
C GLU A 391 -14.66 0.91 -24.46
N GLU A 392 -13.37 0.72 -24.19
CA GLU A 392 -12.67 1.14 -22.98
C GLU A 392 -11.40 1.96 -23.35
N PRO A 393 -11.56 3.22 -23.82
CA PRO A 393 -10.50 3.99 -24.48
C PRO A 393 -9.59 4.76 -23.53
N LEU A 394 -9.80 4.69 -22.22
CA LEU A 394 -9.05 5.44 -21.23
C LEU A 394 -8.46 4.51 -20.17
N ALA A 395 -7.22 4.78 -19.77
CA ALA A 395 -6.60 4.13 -18.61
C ALA A 395 -7.04 4.81 -17.31
N LEU A 396 -7.14 4.04 -16.22
CA LEU A 396 -7.42 4.53 -14.88
C LEU A 396 -6.16 4.49 -14.02
N VAL A 397 -5.90 5.58 -13.28
CA VAL A 397 -5.00 5.60 -12.13
C VAL A 397 -5.77 5.99 -10.87
N THR A 398 -5.40 5.37 -9.74
CA THR A 398 -6.09 5.55 -8.46
C THR A 398 -5.15 6.14 -7.40
N PRO A 399 -4.79 7.43 -7.53
CA PRO A 399 -3.87 8.06 -6.59
C PRO A 399 -4.49 8.26 -5.21
N HIS A 400 -3.64 8.46 -4.20
CA HIS A 400 -4.08 8.83 -2.85
C HIS A 400 -4.73 10.22 -2.86
N PRO A 401 -5.83 10.40 -2.12
CA PRO A 401 -6.49 11.70 -1.98
C PRO A 401 -5.71 12.64 -1.07
N TYR A 402 -5.84 13.96 -1.32
CA TYR A 402 -5.14 14.97 -0.52
C TYR A 402 -5.83 15.24 0.85
N TYR A 403 -7.16 15.22 0.91
CA TYR A 403 -7.94 15.65 2.08
C TYR A 403 -8.42 14.51 2.98
N ARG A 404 -8.06 13.28 2.69
CA ARG A 404 -8.38 12.09 3.51
C ARG A 404 -7.26 11.06 3.41
N LEU A 405 -7.19 10.15 4.37
CA LEU A 405 -6.25 9.05 4.37
C LEU A 405 -6.99 7.76 4.01
N HIS A 406 -6.76 7.24 2.80
CA HIS A 406 -7.52 6.11 2.27
C HIS A 406 -9.05 6.36 2.37
N SER A 407 -9.79 5.51 3.07
CA SER A 407 -11.24 5.70 3.31
C SER A 407 -11.57 6.49 4.59
N GLN A 408 -10.56 6.86 5.40
CA GLN A 408 -10.76 7.64 6.62
C GLN A 408 -11.14 9.09 6.29
N LEU A 409 -11.92 9.71 7.16
CA LEU A 409 -12.36 11.10 7.06
C LEU A 409 -13.30 11.42 5.86
N ALA A 410 -13.66 10.42 5.06
CA ALA A 410 -14.54 10.61 3.89
C ALA A 410 -15.94 11.16 4.26
N HIS A 411 -16.40 10.90 5.49
CA HIS A 411 -17.69 11.34 6.03
C HIS A 411 -17.64 12.69 6.76
N THR A 412 -16.45 13.32 6.83
CA THR A 412 -16.25 14.59 7.56
C THR A 412 -16.49 15.82 6.68
N SER A 413 -16.52 17.01 7.30
CA SER A 413 -16.62 18.30 6.61
C SER A 413 -15.46 18.57 5.63
N LEU A 414 -14.33 17.85 5.73
CA LEU A 414 -13.24 17.92 4.76
C LEU A 414 -13.70 17.56 3.34
N ARG A 415 -14.75 16.74 3.22
CA ARG A 415 -15.36 16.38 1.94
C ARG A 415 -15.79 17.62 1.14
N GLN A 416 -16.27 18.66 1.80
CA GLN A 416 -16.71 19.91 1.15
C GLN A 416 -15.57 20.63 0.40
N LYS A 417 -14.31 20.31 0.72
CA LYS A 417 -13.14 20.92 0.06
C LYS A 417 -12.78 20.28 -1.28
N TYR A 418 -13.29 19.08 -1.57
CA TYR A 418 -12.88 18.36 -2.77
C TYR A 418 -14.03 17.75 -3.57
N ALA A 419 -15.15 17.44 -2.94
CA ALA A 419 -16.28 16.80 -3.63
C ALA A 419 -16.87 17.70 -4.71
N VAL A 420 -17.22 17.11 -5.84
CA VAL A 420 -17.91 17.77 -6.95
C VAL A 420 -19.32 17.18 -7.04
N ASN A 421 -20.35 18.00 -6.82
CA ASN A 421 -21.74 17.56 -6.75
C ASN A 421 -21.92 16.33 -5.81
N ASP A 422 -21.36 16.42 -4.60
CA ASP A 422 -21.35 15.38 -3.56
C ASP A 422 -20.69 14.05 -3.96
N ARG A 423 -19.82 14.05 -4.98
CA ARG A 423 -19.11 12.84 -5.45
C ARG A 423 -17.61 13.04 -5.44
N GLU A 424 -16.88 11.93 -5.46
CA GLU A 424 -15.43 11.98 -5.66
C GLU A 424 -15.11 12.63 -7.00
N PRO A 425 -14.07 13.48 -7.05
CA PRO A 425 -13.64 14.09 -8.30
C PRO A 425 -12.92 13.06 -9.17
N VAL A 426 -13.16 13.10 -10.47
CA VAL A 426 -12.34 12.44 -11.47
C VAL A 426 -11.63 13.47 -12.32
N LEU A 427 -10.31 13.39 -12.41
CA LEU A 427 -9.49 14.25 -13.26
C LEU A 427 -9.54 13.75 -14.69
N ILE A 428 -9.85 14.64 -15.64
CA ILE A 428 -10.00 14.33 -17.06
C ILE A 428 -9.25 15.37 -17.89
N HIS A 429 -8.42 14.91 -18.84
CA HIS A 429 -7.73 15.82 -19.75
C HIS A 429 -8.72 16.62 -20.61
N PRO A 430 -8.48 17.93 -20.92
CA PRO A 430 -9.39 18.78 -21.66
C PRO A 430 -9.83 18.21 -23.02
N GLU A 431 -8.92 17.59 -23.77
CA GLU A 431 -9.26 16.97 -25.05
C GLU A 431 -10.15 15.72 -24.87
N ASP A 432 -9.91 14.90 -23.85
CA ASP A 432 -10.74 13.72 -23.56
C ASP A 432 -12.12 14.12 -23.08
N ALA A 433 -12.24 15.18 -22.30
CA ALA A 433 -13.50 15.77 -21.85
C ALA A 433 -14.30 16.35 -23.03
N SER A 434 -13.64 17.17 -23.86
CA SER A 434 -14.27 17.80 -25.04
C SER A 434 -14.81 16.77 -26.04
N ALA A 435 -14.05 15.69 -26.31
CA ALA A 435 -14.46 14.62 -27.19
C ALA A 435 -15.72 13.87 -26.71
N ARG A 436 -16.09 14.04 -25.44
CA ARG A 436 -17.26 13.40 -24.78
C ARG A 436 -18.34 14.40 -24.36
N GLY A 437 -18.20 15.68 -24.73
CA GLY A 437 -19.12 16.75 -24.32
C GLY A 437 -19.21 16.95 -22.81
N ILE A 438 -18.10 16.68 -22.09
CA ILE A 438 -18.00 16.83 -20.64
C ILE A 438 -17.42 18.21 -20.30
N ALA A 439 -18.11 18.96 -19.45
CA ALA A 439 -17.65 20.21 -18.88
C ALA A 439 -17.14 19.99 -17.44
N ASN A 440 -16.33 20.94 -16.97
CA ASN A 440 -15.91 20.96 -15.56
C ASN A 440 -17.13 21.05 -14.64
N GLY A 441 -17.20 20.20 -13.62
CA GLY A 441 -18.33 20.12 -12.70
C GLY A 441 -19.48 19.19 -13.15
N ASP A 442 -19.47 18.66 -14.35
CA ASP A 442 -20.48 17.68 -14.79
C ASP A 442 -20.39 16.40 -13.94
N ILE A 443 -21.55 15.76 -13.77
CA ILE A 443 -21.56 14.38 -13.27
C ILE A 443 -21.28 13.45 -14.44
N VAL A 444 -20.34 12.56 -14.27
CA VAL A 444 -19.92 11.59 -15.27
C VAL A 444 -20.09 10.16 -14.76
N ARG A 445 -20.35 9.23 -15.69
CA ARG A 445 -20.32 7.80 -15.45
C ARG A 445 -19.01 7.23 -15.98
N LEU A 446 -18.25 6.58 -15.11
CA LEU A 446 -17.11 5.76 -15.49
C LEU A 446 -17.57 4.30 -15.44
N PHE A 447 -17.22 3.52 -16.45
CA PHE A 447 -17.68 2.12 -16.51
C PHE A 447 -16.75 1.24 -17.34
N ASN A 448 -16.77 -0.05 -17.04
CA ASN A 448 -16.13 -1.10 -17.80
C ASN A 448 -16.88 -2.43 -17.59
N LYS A 449 -16.30 -3.54 -18.05
CA LYS A 449 -16.89 -4.87 -17.91
C LYS A 449 -17.17 -5.32 -16.46
N ARG A 450 -16.53 -4.70 -15.44
CA ARG A 450 -16.66 -5.06 -14.02
C ARG A 450 -17.75 -4.27 -13.30
N GLY A 451 -17.95 -3.03 -13.64
CA GLY A 451 -18.95 -2.19 -12.98
C GLY A 451 -19.03 -0.77 -13.50
N GLN A 452 -19.69 0.09 -12.71
CA GLN A 452 -19.94 1.49 -13.07
C GLN A 452 -20.01 2.38 -11.84
N VAL A 453 -19.49 3.60 -11.96
CA VAL A 453 -19.47 4.58 -10.88
C VAL A 453 -19.83 5.98 -11.38
N LEU A 454 -20.48 6.79 -10.54
CA LEU A 454 -20.66 8.22 -10.77
C LEU A 454 -19.57 9.00 -10.05
N ALA A 455 -19.00 9.98 -10.73
CA ALA A 455 -18.02 10.91 -10.20
C ALA A 455 -18.27 12.34 -10.70
N GLY A 456 -17.67 13.33 -10.07
CA GLY A 456 -17.73 14.72 -10.55
C GLY A 456 -16.52 15.06 -11.40
N ALA A 457 -16.72 15.59 -12.59
CA ALA A 457 -15.64 15.89 -13.52
C ALA A 457 -14.81 17.10 -13.08
N VAL A 458 -13.50 16.95 -13.04
CA VAL A 458 -12.50 18.02 -12.93
C VAL A 458 -11.68 18.01 -14.21
N VAL A 459 -11.95 18.97 -15.09
CA VAL A 459 -11.24 19.10 -16.37
C VAL A 459 -9.93 19.84 -16.14
N THR A 460 -8.80 19.19 -16.39
CA THR A 460 -7.45 19.73 -16.09
C THR A 460 -6.38 19.16 -17.02
N ASP A 461 -5.40 19.96 -17.35
CA ASP A 461 -4.15 19.56 -18.03
C ASP A 461 -3.11 18.89 -17.09
N GLY A 462 -3.42 18.81 -15.78
CA GLY A 462 -2.63 18.08 -14.78
C GLY A 462 -2.67 16.55 -14.91
N ILE A 463 -3.45 16.01 -15.86
CA ILE A 463 -3.47 14.58 -16.23
C ILE A 463 -3.16 14.42 -17.72
N ILE A 464 -2.45 13.36 -18.09
CA ILE A 464 -2.13 13.11 -19.51
C ILE A 464 -3.37 12.66 -20.28
N LYS A 465 -3.47 13.04 -21.55
CA LYS A 465 -4.50 12.55 -22.47
C LYS A 465 -4.52 11.02 -22.53
N GLY A 466 -5.71 10.44 -22.57
CA GLY A 466 -5.93 8.99 -22.58
C GLY A 466 -5.90 8.34 -21.20
N THR A 467 -5.80 9.15 -20.13
CA THR A 467 -5.81 8.66 -18.74
C THR A 467 -6.74 9.50 -17.88
N VAL A 468 -7.43 8.86 -16.95
CA VAL A 468 -8.22 9.53 -15.92
C VAL A 468 -7.72 9.15 -14.54
N ALA A 469 -7.84 10.06 -13.57
CA ALA A 469 -7.48 9.79 -12.18
C ALA A 469 -8.73 9.88 -11.30
N LEU A 470 -9.06 8.78 -10.62
CA LEU A 470 -10.12 8.71 -9.62
C LEU A 470 -9.51 8.24 -8.30
N HIS A 471 -9.56 9.08 -7.26
CA HIS A 471 -8.85 8.83 -6.01
C HIS A 471 -9.36 7.58 -5.29
N GLU A 472 -8.42 6.75 -4.79
CA GLU A 472 -8.75 5.57 -4.00
C GLU A 472 -9.44 5.93 -2.67
N GLY A 473 -10.14 4.98 -2.06
CA GLY A 473 -10.72 5.11 -0.72
C GLY A 473 -12.11 5.78 -0.67
N ALA A 474 -12.72 6.14 -1.79
CA ALA A 474 -14.12 6.58 -1.81
C ALA A 474 -15.05 5.47 -1.33
N TRP A 475 -15.97 5.80 -0.42
CA TRP A 475 -16.89 4.81 0.13
C TRP A 475 -17.85 4.26 -0.93
N TYR A 476 -17.94 2.94 -0.99
CA TYR A 476 -18.85 2.24 -1.90
C TYR A 476 -20.31 2.53 -1.52
N ASP A 477 -21.07 3.07 -2.47
CA ASP A 477 -22.48 3.49 -2.31
C ASP A 477 -23.32 2.96 -3.48
N PRO A 478 -23.69 1.67 -3.46
CA PRO A 478 -24.43 1.06 -4.56
C PRO A 478 -25.86 1.56 -4.63
N LEU A 479 -26.34 1.79 -5.85
CA LEU A 479 -27.76 1.92 -6.16
C LEU A 479 -28.33 0.51 -6.33
N ASP A 480 -29.44 0.21 -5.67
CA ASP A 480 -30.17 -1.06 -5.80
C ASP A 480 -29.32 -2.31 -5.57
N LEU A 481 -28.60 -2.33 -4.43
CA LEU A 481 -27.83 -3.50 -4.00
C LEU A 481 -28.73 -4.74 -3.90
N GLY A 482 -28.28 -5.84 -4.49
CA GLY A 482 -29.02 -7.11 -4.55
C GLY A 482 -30.02 -7.23 -5.71
N VAL A 483 -30.27 -6.16 -6.46
CA VAL A 483 -31.11 -6.17 -7.67
C VAL A 483 -30.26 -6.36 -8.94
N SER A 484 -29.10 -5.72 -8.98
CA SER A 484 -28.15 -5.82 -10.10
C SER A 484 -26.86 -6.49 -9.64
N GLU A 485 -26.29 -7.32 -10.51
CA GLU A 485 -24.94 -7.88 -10.28
C GLU A 485 -23.83 -6.81 -10.36
N LYS A 486 -24.09 -5.71 -11.05
CA LYS A 486 -23.18 -4.58 -11.24
C LYS A 486 -23.90 -3.26 -10.92
N PRO A 487 -24.26 -3.05 -9.64
CA PRO A 487 -24.99 -1.84 -9.26
C PRO A 487 -24.14 -0.59 -9.53
N LEU A 488 -24.82 0.51 -9.87
CA LEU A 488 -24.17 1.80 -10.03
C LEU A 488 -23.69 2.31 -8.67
N CYS A 489 -22.38 2.51 -8.50
CA CYS A 489 -21.85 3.19 -7.31
C CYS A 489 -22.05 4.70 -7.47
N LYS A 490 -22.76 5.30 -6.53
CA LYS A 490 -23.16 6.71 -6.59
C LYS A 490 -22.07 7.69 -6.16
N ASN A 491 -21.01 7.21 -5.48
CA ASN A 491 -20.03 8.05 -4.78
C ASN A 491 -18.60 8.00 -5.34
N GLY A 492 -18.35 7.28 -6.45
CA GLY A 492 -17.04 7.27 -7.09
C GLY A 492 -16.01 6.31 -6.48
N CYS A 493 -16.41 5.14 -5.97
CA CYS A 493 -15.49 4.11 -5.50
C CYS A 493 -14.74 3.48 -6.70
N PRO A 494 -13.41 3.75 -6.89
CA PRO A 494 -12.70 3.27 -8.08
C PRO A 494 -12.57 1.75 -8.14
N ASN A 495 -12.59 1.07 -6.99
CA ASN A 495 -12.44 -0.38 -6.93
C ASN A 495 -13.62 -1.17 -7.52
N VAL A 496 -14.74 -0.51 -7.80
CA VAL A 496 -15.81 -1.08 -8.65
C VAL A 496 -15.32 -1.37 -10.08
N LEU A 497 -14.27 -0.66 -10.52
CA LEU A 497 -13.73 -0.73 -11.87
C LEU A 497 -12.42 -1.53 -11.96
N THR A 498 -11.69 -1.70 -10.87
CA THR A 498 -10.39 -2.35 -10.84
C THR A 498 -10.49 -3.88 -10.90
N ARG A 499 -9.38 -4.55 -11.27
CA ARG A 499 -9.35 -6.02 -11.43
C ARG A 499 -8.96 -6.69 -10.13
N ASP A 500 -9.61 -7.79 -9.77
CA ASP A 500 -9.19 -8.66 -8.66
C ASP A 500 -8.15 -9.67 -9.11
N GLU A 501 -6.95 -9.16 -9.46
CA GLU A 501 -5.79 -9.98 -9.83
C GLU A 501 -4.55 -9.52 -9.08
N GLY A 502 -3.69 -10.47 -8.73
CA GLY A 502 -2.40 -10.19 -8.11
C GLY A 502 -1.40 -9.59 -9.09
N THR A 503 -0.38 -8.90 -8.58
CA THR A 503 0.70 -8.32 -9.39
C THR A 503 1.48 -9.39 -10.16
N SER A 504 1.78 -10.50 -9.52
CA SER A 504 2.38 -11.72 -10.10
C SER A 504 2.26 -12.89 -9.12
N LYS A 505 2.63 -14.10 -9.55
CA LYS A 505 2.73 -15.29 -8.68
C LYS A 505 3.80 -15.13 -7.59
N LEU A 506 4.74 -14.20 -7.73
CA LEU A 506 5.73 -13.91 -6.70
C LEU A 506 5.11 -13.23 -5.48
N ALA A 507 4.47 -12.07 -5.66
CA ALA A 507 4.02 -11.24 -4.54
C ALA A 507 2.50 -11.22 -4.35
N GLN A 508 1.71 -11.51 -5.39
CA GLN A 508 0.24 -11.48 -5.33
C GLN A 508 -0.31 -10.16 -4.75
N GLY A 509 0.39 -9.04 -4.99
CA GLY A 509 0.00 -7.73 -4.48
C GLY A 509 -1.20 -7.13 -5.23
N ASN A 510 -1.75 -6.04 -4.72
CA ASN A 510 -2.84 -5.31 -5.38
C ASN A 510 -2.37 -4.61 -6.66
N SER A 511 -3.20 -4.62 -7.71
CA SER A 511 -2.88 -4.03 -9.03
C SER A 511 -3.94 -3.04 -9.55
N PRO A 512 -4.44 -2.07 -8.75
CA PRO A 512 -5.56 -1.20 -9.13
C PRO A 512 -5.25 -0.27 -10.31
N ASN A 513 -3.98 0.05 -10.58
CA ASN A 513 -3.59 0.89 -11.71
C ASN A 513 -3.45 0.12 -13.04
N THR A 514 -3.85 -1.15 -13.06
CA THR A 514 -4.02 -1.96 -14.27
C THR A 514 -5.51 -2.02 -14.58
N CYS A 515 -6.04 -0.97 -15.22
CA CYS A 515 -7.46 -0.81 -15.47
C CYS A 515 -7.69 0.11 -16.66
N ILE A 516 -8.60 -0.29 -17.55
CA ILE A 516 -9.13 0.54 -18.63
C ILE A 516 -10.64 0.68 -18.48
N LEU A 517 -11.19 1.76 -19.03
CA LEU A 517 -12.60 2.11 -18.88
C LEU A 517 -13.08 3.10 -19.95
N GLN A 518 -14.39 3.34 -19.95
CA GLN A 518 -15.05 4.42 -20.66
C GLN A 518 -15.55 5.47 -19.67
N VAL A 519 -15.60 6.72 -20.11
CA VAL A 519 -16.23 7.86 -19.42
C VAL A 519 -17.26 8.51 -20.32
N GLU A 520 -18.42 8.82 -19.79
CA GLU A 520 -19.47 9.58 -20.48
C GLU A 520 -20.13 10.60 -19.55
N LYS A 521 -20.72 11.64 -20.10
CA LYS A 521 -21.57 12.55 -19.35
C LYS A 521 -22.82 11.82 -18.88
N PHE A 522 -23.13 11.89 -17.59
CA PHE A 522 -24.33 11.29 -17.04
C PHE A 522 -25.54 12.20 -17.28
N THR A 523 -26.56 11.70 -18.00
CA THR A 523 -27.75 12.45 -18.39
C THR A 523 -29.02 11.98 -17.68
N GLY A 524 -28.95 10.94 -16.85
CA GLY A 524 -30.07 10.41 -16.08
C GLY A 524 -30.41 11.25 -14.84
N GLN A 525 -31.48 10.88 -14.15
CA GLN A 525 -31.77 11.44 -12.83
C GLN A 525 -30.62 11.08 -11.87
N THR A 526 -29.97 12.10 -11.34
CA THR A 526 -28.83 11.91 -10.44
C THR A 526 -29.28 11.34 -9.10
N PRO A 527 -28.85 10.13 -8.71
CA PRO A 527 -29.22 9.57 -7.42
C PRO A 527 -28.47 10.27 -6.29
N GLU A 528 -29.11 10.37 -5.13
CA GLU A 528 -28.50 10.94 -3.94
C GLU A 528 -27.39 10.02 -3.40
N VAL A 529 -26.28 10.61 -2.92
CA VAL A 529 -25.24 9.88 -2.18
C VAL A 529 -25.76 9.58 -0.76
N THR A 530 -25.81 8.31 -0.41
CA THR A 530 -26.47 7.85 0.83
C THR A 530 -25.53 7.16 1.81
N VAL A 531 -24.32 6.85 1.38
CA VAL A 531 -23.36 6.09 2.19
C VAL A 531 -22.94 6.78 3.50
N PHE A 532 -23.12 8.09 3.59
CA PHE A 532 -22.82 8.86 4.82
C PHE A 532 -24.04 9.06 5.74
N LYS A 533 -25.22 8.59 5.33
CA LYS A 533 -26.42 8.60 6.17
C LYS A 533 -26.39 7.39 7.12
N GLN A 534 -27.00 7.55 8.28
CA GLN A 534 -27.17 6.41 9.19
C GLN A 534 -27.99 5.30 8.50
N PRO A 535 -27.54 4.04 8.52
CA PRO A 535 -28.32 2.95 7.96
C PRO A 535 -29.56 2.68 8.83
N LYS A 536 -30.56 2.06 8.23
CA LYS A 536 -31.65 1.45 9.01
C LYS A 536 -31.07 0.16 9.60
N THR A 537 -30.92 0.14 10.91
CA THR A 537 -30.54 -1.07 11.64
C THR A 537 -31.79 -1.88 11.98
N ALA A 538 -31.68 -3.20 12.03
CA ALA A 538 -32.72 -4.00 12.66
C ALA A 538 -32.80 -3.56 14.13
N GLN A 539 -33.97 -3.16 14.60
CA GLN A 539 -34.15 -2.94 16.02
C GLN A 539 -34.02 -4.29 16.74
N SER A 540 -33.11 -4.34 17.70
CA SER A 540 -32.97 -5.47 18.61
C SER A 540 -34.21 -5.64 19.47
#